data_ec224e0397504aa047993262a467a2b0
#
_entry.id   ec224e0397504aa047993262a467a2b0
#
_cell.length_a   1.000
_cell.length_b   1.000
_cell.length_c   1.000
_cell.angle_alpha   90.00
_cell.angle_beta   90.00
_cell.angle_gamma   90.00
#
_symmetry.space_group_name_H-M   'P 1'
#
loop_
_entity.id
_entity.type
_entity.pdbx_description
1 polymer ?
#
loop_
_entity_poly.entity_id
_entity_poly.type
_entity_poly.pdbx_seq_one_letter_code
_entity_poly.pdbx_strand_id
1 'polypeptide(L)' 'MNLVEMKSGDRAVIKMLPEGEAAQRLEALGLRSGKEIEKISCMPFGGPVTVMLEGRHFAVSHSIAEHIEIEKAGSL' A
#
# COMPACT_ATOMS: atom_id res chain seq x y z
N MET A 1 2.49 -8.35 7.87
CA MET A 1 1.95 -7.00 8.13
C MET A 1 1.25 -6.50 6.88
N ASN A 2 0.13 -5.85 7.03
CA ASN A 2 -0.58 -5.31 5.88
C ASN A 2 -0.46 -3.79 5.84
N LEU A 3 -0.94 -3.20 4.74
CA LEU A 3 -0.77 -1.78 4.50
C LEU A 3 -1.49 -0.92 5.54
N VAL A 4 -2.61 -1.40 6.07
CA VAL A 4 -3.36 -0.64 7.09
C VAL A 4 -2.56 -0.53 8.38
N GLU A 5 -1.82 -1.58 8.72
CA GLU A 5 -1.03 -1.62 9.96
C GLU A 5 0.22 -0.74 9.93
N MET A 6 0.62 -0.33 8.75
CA MET A 6 1.78 0.51 8.56
C MET A 6 1.52 1.90 9.13
N LYS A 7 2.53 2.52 9.71
CA LYS A 7 2.39 3.88 10.24
C LYS A 7 2.64 4.90 9.14
N SER A 8 1.96 6.05 9.23
CA SER A 8 2.20 7.15 8.30
C SER A 8 3.66 7.57 8.39
N GLY A 9 4.28 7.75 7.23
CA GLY A 9 5.69 8.08 7.14
C GLY A 9 6.61 6.88 6.98
N ASP A 10 6.12 5.68 7.27
CA ASP A 10 6.93 4.47 7.11
C ASP A 10 7.04 4.09 5.65
N ARG A 11 8.12 3.38 5.35
CA ARG A 11 8.35 2.80 4.02
C ARG A 11 8.28 1.29 4.12
N ALA A 12 7.83 0.67 3.05
CA ALA A 12 7.72 -0.78 2.99
C ALA A 12 7.79 -1.24 1.55
N VAL A 13 8.11 -2.52 1.39
CA VAL A 13 8.09 -3.18 0.10
C VAL A 13 6.83 -4.01 0.01
N ILE A 14 6.13 -3.90 -1.10
CA ILE A 14 4.93 -4.70 -1.33
C ILE A 14 5.35 -6.14 -1.56
N LYS A 15 4.80 -7.04 -0.76
CA LYS A 15 5.09 -8.47 -0.89
C LYS A 15 4.05 -9.15 -1.76
N MET A 16 2.79 -8.83 -1.54
CA MET A 16 1.71 -9.51 -2.23
C MET A 16 0.47 -8.63 -2.27
N LEU A 17 -0.21 -8.64 -3.40
CA LEU A 17 -1.49 -7.98 -3.57
C LEU A 17 -2.59 -9.02 -3.56
N PRO A 18 -3.79 -8.63 -3.13
CA PRO A 18 -4.92 -9.56 -3.20
C PRO A 18 -5.33 -9.80 -4.63
N GLU A 19 -6.13 -10.83 -4.84
CA GLU A 19 -6.72 -11.08 -6.14
C GLU A 19 -7.90 -10.16 -6.35
N GLY A 20 -8.27 -9.97 -7.62
CA GLY A 20 -9.45 -9.21 -7.95
C GLY A 20 -9.15 -8.04 -8.86
N GLU A 21 -10.22 -7.46 -9.37
CA GLU A 21 -10.14 -6.42 -10.38
C GLU A 21 -9.49 -5.14 -9.86
N ALA A 22 -9.83 -4.77 -8.62
CA ALA A 22 -9.28 -3.56 -8.04
C ALA A 22 -7.76 -3.66 -7.89
N ALA A 23 -7.27 -4.82 -7.44
CA ALA A 23 -5.84 -5.03 -7.28
C ALA A 23 -5.15 -5.04 -8.64
N GLN A 24 -5.81 -5.62 -9.66
CA GLN A 24 -5.25 -5.62 -11.01
C GLN A 24 -5.10 -4.21 -11.56
N ARG A 25 -6.04 -3.33 -11.24
CA ARG A 25 -5.92 -1.93 -11.66
C ARG A 25 -4.74 -1.26 -11.00
N LEU A 26 -4.52 -1.52 -9.72
CA LEU A 26 -3.38 -0.96 -9.01
C LEU A 26 -2.08 -1.46 -9.61
N GLU A 27 -2.02 -2.75 -9.94
CA GLU A 27 -0.84 -3.32 -10.58
C GLU A 27 -0.56 -2.67 -11.93
N ALA A 28 -1.62 -2.43 -12.71
CA ALA A 28 -1.48 -1.80 -14.02
C ALA A 28 -0.93 -0.38 -13.89
N LEU A 29 -1.22 0.27 -12.77
CA LEU A 29 -0.73 1.62 -12.52
C LEU A 29 0.66 1.65 -11.90
N GLY A 30 1.22 0.48 -11.56
CA GLY A 30 2.57 0.38 -11.04
C GLY A 30 2.69 -0.08 -9.60
N LEU A 31 1.58 -0.26 -8.91
CA LEU A 31 1.60 -0.70 -7.51
C LEU A 31 1.71 -2.22 -7.49
N ARG A 32 2.93 -2.74 -7.48
CA ARG A 32 3.22 -4.16 -7.68
C ARG A 32 4.10 -4.72 -6.59
N SER A 33 4.11 -6.04 -6.51
CA SER A 33 5.06 -6.74 -5.63
C SER A 33 6.49 -6.33 -5.97
N GLY A 34 7.28 -6.13 -4.94
CA GLY A 34 8.67 -5.74 -5.09
C GLY A 34 8.91 -4.24 -5.13
N LYS A 35 7.85 -3.45 -5.21
CA LYS A 35 7.99 -2.00 -5.23
C LYS A 35 7.98 -1.44 -3.82
N GLU A 36 8.79 -0.42 -3.61
CA GLU A 36 8.83 0.27 -2.32
C GLU A 36 7.84 1.41 -2.32
N ILE A 37 7.09 1.53 -1.23
CA ILE A 37 6.10 2.59 -1.07
C ILE A 37 6.33 3.30 0.25
N GLU A 38 5.80 4.51 0.34
CA GLU A 38 5.75 5.27 1.59
C GLU A 38 4.29 5.53 1.92
N LYS A 39 3.89 5.25 3.15
CA LYS A 39 2.53 5.55 3.58
C LYS A 39 2.43 7.02 3.93
N ILE A 40 1.54 7.73 3.27
CA ILE A 40 1.38 9.16 3.47
C ILE A 40 0.33 9.43 4.53
N SER A 41 -0.83 8.79 4.42
CA SER A 41 -1.89 9.03 5.38
C SER A 41 -2.86 7.86 5.39
N CYS A 42 -3.65 7.81 6.45
CA CYS A 42 -4.70 6.83 6.61
C CYS A 42 -5.90 7.56 7.18
N MET A 43 -7.00 7.54 6.44
CA MET A 43 -8.21 8.17 6.90
C MET A 43 -8.81 7.38 8.05
N PRO A 44 -9.39 8.05 9.04
CA PRO A 44 -10.02 7.34 10.15
C PRO A 44 -11.29 6.61 9.70
N PHE A 45 -11.73 5.70 10.54
CA PHE A 45 -12.99 4.97 10.35
C PHE A 45 -13.03 4.15 9.06
N GLY A 46 -11.89 3.52 8.70
CA GLY A 46 -11.86 2.65 7.56
C GLY A 46 -11.82 3.34 6.21
N GLY A 47 -11.43 4.61 6.17
CA GLY A 47 -11.28 5.33 4.92
C GLY A 47 -10.05 4.89 4.15
N PRO A 48 -9.85 5.47 2.96
CA PRO A 48 -8.74 5.05 2.11
C PRO A 48 -7.38 5.36 2.70
N VAL A 49 -6.40 4.56 2.28
CA VAL A 49 -5.00 4.73 2.66
C VAL A 49 -4.27 5.33 1.48
N THR A 50 -3.54 6.41 1.70
CA THR A 50 -2.77 7.04 0.64
C THR A 50 -1.32 6.63 0.76
N VAL A 51 -0.76 6.15 -0.34
CA VAL A 51 0.65 5.78 -0.42
C VAL A 51 1.30 6.49 -1.58
N MET A 52 2.61 6.66 -1.50
CA MET A 52 3.40 7.26 -2.57
C MET A 52 4.34 6.21 -3.13
N LEU A 53 4.39 6.14 -4.45
CA LEU A 53 5.29 5.25 -5.18
C LEU A 53 5.87 6.01 -6.36
N GLU A 54 7.18 6.16 -6.36
CA GLU A 54 7.90 6.82 -7.45
C GLU A 54 7.32 8.18 -7.80
N GLY A 55 7.02 8.97 -6.77
CA GLY A 55 6.53 10.32 -6.94
C GLY A 55 5.04 10.43 -7.24
N ARG A 56 4.34 9.33 -7.29
CA ARG A 56 2.89 9.33 -7.56
C ARG A 56 2.13 8.88 -6.33
N HIS A 57 0.97 9.47 -6.12
CA HIS A 57 0.11 9.13 -4.99
C HIS A 57 -0.99 8.17 -5.42
N PHE A 58 -1.25 7.19 -4.58
CA PHE A 58 -2.32 6.22 -4.80
C PHE A 58 -3.23 6.21 -3.59
N ALA A 59 -4.53 6.32 -3.82
CA ALA A 59 -5.52 6.15 -2.77
C ALA A 59 -6.05 4.73 -2.87
N VAL A 60 -5.80 3.94 -1.83
CA VAL A 60 -6.18 2.52 -1.81
C VAL A 60 -7.30 2.35 -0.80
N SER A 61 -8.41 1.75 -1.23
CA SER A 61 -9.53 1.55 -0.31
C SER A 61 -9.08 0.70 0.87
N HIS A 62 -9.71 0.93 2.01
CA HIS A 62 -9.36 0.20 3.23
C HIS A 62 -9.46 -1.31 3.03
N SER A 63 -10.50 -1.77 2.37
CA SER A 63 -10.72 -3.19 2.18
C SER A 63 -9.64 -3.85 1.33
N ILE A 64 -9.07 -3.10 0.38
CA ILE A 64 -7.95 -3.61 -0.40
C ILE A 64 -6.66 -3.51 0.41
N ALA A 65 -6.46 -2.38 1.09
CA ALA A 65 -5.24 -2.13 1.85
C ALA A 65 -5.00 -3.17 2.93
N GLU A 66 -6.06 -3.67 3.56
CA GLU A 66 -5.89 -4.66 4.62
C GLU A 66 -5.44 -6.02 4.08
N HIS A 67 -5.52 -6.22 2.77
CA HIS A 67 -5.06 -7.46 2.13
C HIS A 67 -3.79 -7.29 1.32
N ILE A 68 -3.19 -6.09 1.35
CA ILE A 68 -1.88 -5.89 0.72
C ILE A 68 -0.81 -6.21 1.75
N GLU A 69 -0.09 -7.31 1.52
CA GLU A 69 1.00 -7.71 2.40
C GLU A 69 2.23 -6.88 2.12
N ILE A 70 2.86 -6.39 3.18
CA ILE A 70 4.06 -5.59 3.05
C ILE A 70 5.14 -6.10 3.99
N GLU A 71 6.38 -5.72 3.67
CA GLU A 71 7.53 -5.96 4.51
C GLU A 71 8.20 -4.62 4.74
N LYS A 72 8.43 -4.27 6.00
CA LYS A 72 8.98 -2.96 6.34
C LYS A 72 10.36 -2.79 5.71
N ALA A 73 10.54 -1.70 4.97
CA ALA A 73 11.78 -1.42 4.28
C ALA A 73 12.72 -0.66 5.19
N GLY A 74 14.03 -0.91 5.01
CA GLY A 74 15.04 -0.14 5.68
C GLY A 74 15.11 -0.33 7.18
N SER A 75 14.50 -1.37 7.70
CA SER A 75 14.60 -1.62 9.12
C SER A 75 15.92 -2.35 9.39
N LEU A 76 16.75 -1.70 10.09
CA LEU A 76 18.02 -2.26 10.53
C LEU A 76 17.99 -2.48 12.03
#